data_60c4884007522ff601aaf1a80fdbc5a5
#
_entry.id   60c4884007522ff601aaf1a80fdbc5a5
#
_cell.length_a   1.000
_cell.length_b   1.000
_cell.length_c   1.000
_cell.angle_alpha   90.00
_cell.angle_beta   90.00
_cell.angle_gamma   90.00
#
_symmetry.space_group_name_H-M   'P 1'
#
loop_
_entity.id
_entity.type
_entity.pdbx_description
1 polymer ?
#
loop_
_entity_poly.entity_id
_entity_poly.type
_entity_poly.pdbx_seq_one_letter_code
_entity_poly.pdbx_strand_id
1 'polypeptide(L)'
;MKNFTNKVAVITGAGSGMGRYLAILLAQAGANIAACEINKTTLAETVAMLADYPVKVSSHILDVANKAAIEALPAKVLAEHGCVDLVFNNAGVTVDSTFEDLSENDWDWVFNINLQAVINSSRAFLPHLKQRPEAALINTSSIFGMIALERQSVYHTAKFAVRGFTECLAKEMKHSTVQIHCVHPGHIGTNIVTNARMNKSEESASSMERLVGKVMGLGDSQEELAKFFRENGMHASRASEVILNGVRKKRSRIMVGTDAKLMDLAQRLTPMHYETLFPLFTLPLTLLRNKKPLKGMPAEIATPTSASPKADTNKTQETA
;
A
#
# COMPACT_ATOMS: atom_id res chain seq x y z
N MET A 1 12.47 15.37 -7.37
CA MET A 1 13.59 14.47 -7.75
C MET A 1 13.39 14.00 -9.17
N LYS A 2 14.27 14.41 -10.10
CA LYS A 2 14.11 14.04 -11.54
C LYS A 2 14.79 12.71 -11.88
N ASN A 3 15.90 12.41 -11.21
CA ASN A 3 16.71 11.20 -11.44
C ASN A 3 16.85 10.38 -10.16
N PHE A 4 16.81 9.06 -10.29
CA PHE A 4 16.95 8.11 -9.18
C PHE A 4 18.34 7.42 -9.16
N THR A 5 19.17 7.64 -10.15
CA THR A 5 20.53 7.04 -10.22
C THR A 5 21.33 7.36 -8.96
N ASN A 6 21.94 6.36 -8.35
CA ASN A 6 22.72 6.43 -7.10
C ASN A 6 21.91 6.93 -5.88
N LYS A 7 20.59 6.99 -5.94
CA LYS A 7 19.73 7.26 -4.79
C LYS A 7 19.52 5.99 -4.00
N VAL A 8 19.29 6.12 -2.69
CA VAL A 8 18.95 5.00 -1.81
C VAL A 8 17.47 5.07 -1.47
N ALA A 9 16.73 4.02 -1.81
CA ALA A 9 15.29 3.90 -1.59
C ALA A 9 14.99 2.80 -0.57
N VAL A 10 14.33 3.17 0.53
CA VAL A 10 13.75 2.24 1.51
C VAL A 10 12.30 1.99 1.13
N ILE A 11 11.87 0.73 1.03
CA ILE A 11 10.53 0.34 0.61
C ILE A 11 9.96 -0.68 1.57
N THR A 12 8.88 -0.34 2.28
CA THR A 12 8.14 -1.29 3.11
C THR A 12 7.08 -2.03 2.28
N GLY A 13 6.82 -3.31 2.60
CA GLY A 13 5.95 -4.16 1.79
C GLY A 13 6.55 -4.46 0.42
N ALA A 14 7.88 -4.63 0.37
CA ALA A 14 8.62 -4.85 -0.89
C ALA A 14 8.47 -6.27 -1.44
N GLY A 15 7.85 -7.18 -0.71
CA GLY A 15 7.70 -8.58 -1.10
C GLY A 15 6.68 -8.85 -2.21
N SER A 16 5.73 -7.94 -2.44
CA SER A 16 4.68 -8.15 -3.46
C SER A 16 4.08 -6.83 -3.97
N GLY A 17 3.19 -6.93 -4.94
CA GLY A 17 2.36 -5.83 -5.42
C GLY A 17 3.15 -4.57 -5.77
N MET A 18 2.64 -3.41 -5.39
CA MET A 18 3.29 -2.13 -5.70
C MET A 18 4.69 -2.00 -5.10
N GLY A 19 4.94 -2.54 -3.88
CA GLY A 19 6.26 -2.46 -3.26
C GLY A 19 7.34 -3.19 -4.04
N ARG A 20 7.06 -4.39 -4.54
CA ARG A 20 7.93 -5.15 -5.43
C ARG A 20 8.25 -4.38 -6.71
N TYR A 21 7.22 -3.86 -7.39
CA TYR A 21 7.44 -3.14 -8.64
C TYR A 21 8.06 -1.75 -8.45
N LEU A 22 7.87 -1.09 -7.30
CA LEU A 22 8.63 0.11 -6.93
C LEU A 22 10.12 -0.23 -6.82
N ALA A 23 10.48 -1.33 -6.15
CA ALA A 23 11.87 -1.78 -6.04
C ALA A 23 12.48 -2.06 -7.41
N ILE A 24 11.79 -2.81 -8.28
CA ILE A 24 12.28 -3.15 -9.62
C ILE A 24 12.45 -1.89 -10.48
N LEU A 25 11.46 -1.01 -10.55
CA LEU A 25 11.53 0.20 -11.38
C LEU A 25 12.58 1.20 -10.87
N LEU A 26 12.80 1.27 -9.56
CA LEU A 26 13.86 2.08 -8.98
C LEU A 26 15.25 1.50 -9.26
N ALA A 27 15.43 0.18 -9.13
CA ALA A 27 16.67 -0.49 -9.49
C ALA A 27 16.98 -0.33 -10.98
N GLN A 28 15.98 -0.47 -11.84
CA GLN A 28 16.10 -0.21 -13.28
C GLN A 28 16.50 1.24 -13.59
N ALA A 29 16.08 2.20 -12.73
CA ALA A 29 16.49 3.60 -12.83
C ALA A 29 17.82 3.91 -12.12
N GLY A 30 18.57 2.89 -11.67
CA GLY A 30 19.89 3.00 -11.06
C GLY A 30 19.87 3.38 -9.58
N ALA A 31 18.76 3.21 -8.87
CA ALA A 31 18.69 3.42 -7.43
C ALA A 31 19.10 2.16 -6.65
N ASN A 32 19.79 2.35 -5.53
CA ASN A 32 20.06 1.31 -4.55
C ASN A 32 18.80 1.05 -3.71
N ILE A 33 18.54 -0.19 -3.34
CA ILE A 33 17.29 -0.63 -2.74
C ILE A 33 17.53 -1.22 -1.34
N ALA A 34 16.84 -0.71 -0.34
CA ALA A 34 16.64 -1.34 0.95
C ALA A 34 15.20 -1.91 0.99
N ALA A 35 15.07 -3.18 0.68
CA ALA A 35 13.79 -3.88 0.61
C ALA A 35 13.38 -4.39 1.99
N CYS A 36 12.20 -3.98 2.49
CA CYS A 36 11.67 -4.34 3.80
C CYS A 36 10.35 -5.10 3.64
N GLU A 37 10.25 -6.29 4.27
CA GLU A 37 9.08 -7.16 4.18
C GLU A 37 9.04 -8.10 5.38
N ILE A 38 7.86 -8.45 5.86
CA ILE A 38 7.68 -9.41 6.94
C ILE A 38 7.84 -10.86 6.45
N ASN A 39 7.39 -11.13 5.22
CA ASN A 39 7.45 -12.46 4.63
C ASN A 39 8.80 -12.69 3.96
N LYS A 40 9.61 -13.58 4.56
CA LYS A 40 10.95 -13.92 4.09
C LYS A 40 10.97 -14.48 2.67
N THR A 41 9.99 -15.28 2.29
CA THR A 41 9.94 -15.93 0.98
C THR A 41 9.70 -14.89 -0.12
N THR A 42 8.67 -14.06 0.04
CA THR A 42 8.34 -13.03 -0.96
C THR A 42 9.40 -11.93 -1.05
N LEU A 43 10.10 -11.65 0.07
CA LEU A 43 11.25 -10.76 0.08
C LEU A 43 12.40 -11.35 -0.75
N ALA A 44 12.73 -12.63 -0.55
CA ALA A 44 13.78 -13.32 -1.30
C ALA A 44 13.47 -13.37 -2.80
N GLU A 45 12.22 -13.59 -3.19
CA GLU A 45 11.78 -13.52 -4.59
C GLU A 45 12.06 -12.14 -5.20
N THR A 46 11.69 -11.08 -4.47
CA THR A 46 11.93 -9.71 -4.94
C THR A 46 13.42 -9.43 -5.07
N VAL A 47 14.23 -9.82 -4.09
CA VAL A 47 15.70 -9.66 -4.13
C VAL A 47 16.29 -10.40 -5.33
N ALA A 48 15.84 -11.62 -5.62
CA ALA A 48 16.27 -12.37 -6.79
C ALA A 48 15.96 -11.63 -8.11
N MET A 49 14.78 -11.01 -8.22
CA MET A 49 14.42 -10.18 -9.38
C MET A 49 15.27 -8.90 -9.52
N LEU A 50 15.90 -8.46 -8.44
CA LEU A 50 16.78 -7.30 -8.45
C LEU A 50 18.25 -7.63 -8.81
N ALA A 51 18.62 -8.90 -8.85
CA ALA A 51 19.99 -9.35 -9.08
C ALA A 51 20.56 -8.95 -10.46
N ASP A 52 19.69 -8.77 -11.47
CA ASP A 52 20.10 -8.39 -12.83
C ASP A 52 20.41 -6.89 -12.97
N TYR A 53 20.15 -6.08 -11.95
CA TYR A 53 20.43 -4.64 -12.00
C TYR A 53 21.73 -4.30 -11.29
N PRO A 54 22.59 -3.41 -11.86
CA PRO A 54 23.88 -3.05 -11.28
C PRO A 54 23.74 -2.03 -10.14
N VAL A 55 22.93 -2.39 -9.11
CA VAL A 55 22.64 -1.56 -7.95
C VAL A 55 22.86 -2.34 -6.65
N LYS A 56 23.13 -1.64 -5.58
CA LYS A 56 23.23 -2.26 -4.26
C LYS A 56 21.85 -2.56 -3.71
N VAL A 57 21.62 -3.80 -3.26
CA VAL A 57 20.36 -4.25 -2.66
C VAL A 57 20.64 -4.77 -1.27
N SER A 58 19.88 -4.29 -0.28
CA SER A 58 19.79 -4.89 1.06
C SER A 58 18.38 -5.39 1.33
N SER A 59 18.28 -6.44 2.13
CA SER A 59 17.00 -7.05 2.51
C SER A 59 16.82 -7.05 4.01
N HIS A 60 15.64 -6.59 4.47
CA HIS A 60 15.33 -6.45 5.88
C HIS A 60 14.00 -7.15 6.17
N ILE A 61 14.05 -8.24 6.94
CA ILE A 61 12.82 -8.86 7.48
C ILE A 61 12.30 -7.89 8.54
N LEU A 62 11.14 -7.32 8.30
CA LEU A 62 10.57 -6.25 9.10
C LEU A 62 9.06 -6.41 9.27
N ASP A 63 8.62 -6.59 10.51
CA ASP A 63 7.25 -6.31 10.88
C ASP A 63 7.10 -4.80 11.15
N VAL A 64 6.37 -4.11 10.28
CA VAL A 64 6.15 -2.66 10.40
C VAL A 64 5.25 -2.29 11.59
N ALA A 65 4.51 -3.23 12.18
CA ALA A 65 3.79 -3.02 13.43
C ALA A 65 4.73 -2.93 14.64
N ASN A 66 5.94 -3.48 14.54
CA ASN A 66 6.94 -3.39 15.60
C ASN A 66 7.67 -2.05 15.55
N LYS A 67 7.26 -1.14 16.44
CA LYS A 67 7.82 0.22 16.53
C LYS A 67 9.34 0.22 16.73
N ALA A 68 9.87 -0.61 17.62
CA ALA A 68 11.31 -0.67 17.90
C ALA A 68 12.11 -1.14 16.67
N ALA A 69 11.56 -2.09 15.89
CA ALA A 69 12.18 -2.54 14.65
C ALA A 69 12.22 -1.43 13.58
N ILE A 70 11.16 -0.61 13.48
CA ILE A 70 11.15 0.57 12.60
C ILE A 70 12.16 1.62 13.07
N GLU A 71 12.24 1.91 14.36
CA GLU A 71 13.18 2.89 14.93
C GLU A 71 14.65 2.48 14.73
N ALA A 72 14.94 1.18 14.72
CA ALA A 72 16.28 0.65 14.45
C ALA A 72 16.63 0.55 12.95
N LEU A 73 15.65 0.63 12.06
CA LEU A 73 15.85 0.42 10.61
C LEU A 73 16.79 1.46 9.97
N PRO A 74 16.69 2.77 10.26
CA PRO A 74 17.60 3.76 9.68
C PRO A 74 19.08 3.43 9.90
N ALA A 75 19.47 3.03 11.11
CA ALA A 75 20.85 2.67 11.41
C ALA A 75 21.36 1.49 10.57
N LYS A 76 20.51 0.46 10.35
CA LYS A 76 20.84 -0.69 9.50
C LYS A 76 21.01 -0.26 8.04
N VAL A 77 20.09 0.55 7.51
CA VAL A 77 20.16 1.04 6.14
C VAL A 77 21.38 1.93 5.92
N LEU A 78 21.68 2.82 6.87
CA LEU A 78 22.85 3.70 6.80
C LEU A 78 24.17 2.92 6.86
N ALA A 79 24.25 1.87 7.68
CA ALA A 79 25.44 1.01 7.73
C ALA A 79 25.71 0.32 6.39
N GLU A 80 24.66 -0.06 5.66
CA GLU A 80 24.80 -0.71 4.37
C GLU A 80 24.94 0.28 3.20
N HIS A 81 24.16 1.34 3.16
CA HIS A 81 24.05 2.23 1.99
C HIS A 81 24.70 3.60 2.19
N GLY A 82 25.06 3.97 3.42
CA GLY A 82 25.66 5.27 3.77
C GLY A 82 24.69 6.45 3.82
N CYS A 83 23.52 6.35 3.19
CA CYS A 83 22.50 7.41 3.17
C CYS A 83 21.10 6.86 2.87
N VAL A 84 20.09 7.73 2.99
CA VAL A 84 18.71 7.47 2.55
C VAL A 84 18.19 8.70 1.81
N ASP A 85 17.68 8.52 0.60
CA ASP A 85 17.13 9.60 -0.24
C ASP A 85 15.61 9.49 -0.41
N LEU A 86 15.07 8.25 -0.43
CA LEU A 86 13.64 7.98 -0.61
C LEU A 86 13.14 6.97 0.43
N VAL A 87 11.97 7.23 0.99
CA VAL A 87 11.27 6.28 1.86
C VAL A 87 9.86 6.10 1.35
N PHE A 88 9.52 4.86 1.03
CA PHE A 88 8.18 4.45 0.62
C PHE A 88 7.50 3.67 1.76
N ASN A 89 6.63 4.32 2.47
CA ASN A 89 5.72 3.70 3.42
C ASN A 89 4.55 3.08 2.64
N ASN A 90 4.77 1.86 2.15
CA ASN A 90 3.86 1.19 1.24
C ASN A 90 3.18 -0.04 1.84
N ALA A 91 3.75 -0.67 2.86
CA ALA A 91 3.12 -1.80 3.56
C ALA A 91 1.70 -1.46 4.00
N GLY A 92 0.78 -2.42 3.87
CA GLY A 92 -0.60 -2.23 4.27
C GLY A 92 -1.42 -3.51 4.19
N VAL A 93 -2.45 -3.56 5.01
CA VAL A 93 -3.38 -4.68 5.17
C VAL A 93 -4.82 -4.18 5.19
N THR A 94 -5.78 -5.08 5.05
CA THR A 94 -7.20 -4.76 5.19
C THR A 94 -7.95 -5.84 5.94
N VAL A 95 -9.10 -5.46 6.49
CA VAL A 95 -10.11 -6.36 7.08
C VAL A 95 -11.44 -6.03 6.43
N ASP A 96 -12.20 -7.05 6.06
CA ASP A 96 -13.59 -6.91 5.65
C ASP A 96 -14.51 -7.37 6.80
N SER A 97 -15.15 -6.40 7.45
CA SER A 97 -16.05 -6.63 8.59
C SER A 97 -16.97 -5.45 8.79
N THR A 98 -18.20 -5.67 9.26
CA THR A 98 -19.00 -4.58 9.83
C THR A 98 -18.28 -4.03 11.07
N PHE A 99 -18.61 -2.82 11.49
CA PHE A 99 -18.01 -2.25 12.70
C PHE A 99 -18.40 -3.04 13.96
N GLU A 100 -19.62 -3.58 14.00
CA GLU A 100 -20.12 -4.38 15.12
C GLU A 100 -19.39 -5.71 15.28
N ASP A 101 -19.01 -6.34 14.15
CA ASP A 101 -18.32 -7.64 14.15
C ASP A 101 -16.79 -7.51 14.17
N LEU A 102 -16.27 -6.30 14.04
CA LEU A 102 -14.83 -6.05 13.98
C LEU A 102 -14.21 -6.19 15.37
N SER A 103 -13.31 -7.16 15.53
CA SER A 103 -12.60 -7.34 16.78
C SER A 103 -11.62 -6.19 17.07
N GLU A 104 -11.38 -5.91 18.37
CA GLU A 104 -10.35 -4.94 18.77
C GLU A 104 -8.96 -5.33 18.23
N ASN A 105 -8.65 -6.64 18.22
CA ASN A 105 -7.39 -7.14 17.68
C ASN A 105 -7.24 -6.84 16.18
N ASP A 106 -8.30 -6.95 15.38
CA ASP A 106 -8.26 -6.63 13.96
C ASP A 106 -8.20 -5.13 13.74
N TRP A 107 -8.88 -4.34 14.59
CA TRP A 107 -8.77 -2.89 14.59
C TRP A 107 -7.32 -2.46 14.83
N ASP A 108 -6.71 -2.94 15.91
CA ASP A 108 -5.34 -2.61 16.28
C ASP A 108 -4.34 -3.10 15.24
N TRP A 109 -4.54 -4.28 14.68
CA TRP A 109 -3.69 -4.83 13.63
C TRP A 109 -3.65 -3.93 12.39
N VAL A 110 -4.82 -3.54 11.87
CA VAL A 110 -4.90 -2.63 10.71
C VAL A 110 -4.32 -1.26 11.06
N PHE A 111 -4.66 -0.72 12.23
CA PHE A 111 -4.22 0.61 12.65
C PHE A 111 -2.71 0.68 12.83
N ASN A 112 -2.12 -0.33 13.47
CA ASN A 112 -0.67 -0.41 13.69
C ASN A 112 0.10 -0.49 12.36
N ILE A 113 -0.38 -1.28 11.39
CA ILE A 113 0.31 -1.46 10.11
C ILE A 113 0.05 -0.26 9.17
N ASN A 114 -1.21 0.18 9.04
CA ASN A 114 -1.57 1.17 8.02
C ASN A 114 -1.32 2.61 8.45
N LEU A 115 -1.30 2.92 9.75
CA LEU A 115 -1.13 4.28 10.27
C LEU A 115 0.10 4.43 11.15
N GLN A 116 0.20 3.68 12.27
CA GLN A 116 1.28 3.86 13.22
C GLN A 116 2.65 3.58 12.58
N ALA A 117 2.75 2.55 11.74
CA ALA A 117 3.96 2.26 10.97
C ALA A 117 4.38 3.44 10.08
N VAL A 118 3.43 4.08 9.40
CA VAL A 118 3.71 5.26 8.54
C VAL A 118 4.24 6.42 9.39
N ILE A 119 3.62 6.70 10.53
CA ILE A 119 4.05 7.76 11.45
C ILE A 119 5.43 7.46 12.03
N ASN A 120 5.64 6.24 12.54
CA ASN A 120 6.90 5.82 13.16
C ASN A 120 8.05 5.84 12.14
N SER A 121 7.84 5.29 10.94
CA SER A 121 8.83 5.32 9.87
C SER A 121 9.14 6.75 9.42
N SER A 122 8.12 7.59 9.25
CA SER A 122 8.32 9.01 8.93
C SER A 122 9.18 9.70 9.98
N ARG A 123 8.90 9.48 11.26
CA ARG A 123 9.68 10.06 12.38
C ARG A 123 11.12 9.55 12.38
N ALA A 124 11.33 8.25 12.16
CA ALA A 124 12.64 7.63 12.18
C ALA A 124 13.53 8.11 11.02
N PHE A 125 12.96 8.24 9.80
CA PHE A 125 13.75 8.57 8.62
C PHE A 125 13.86 10.08 8.32
N LEU A 126 12.93 10.91 8.77
CA LEU A 126 12.92 12.34 8.46
C LEU A 126 14.22 13.08 8.82
N PRO A 127 14.89 12.82 9.97
CA PRO A 127 16.18 13.44 10.28
C PRO A 127 17.27 13.14 9.23
N HIS A 128 17.30 11.91 8.70
CA HIS A 128 18.27 11.46 7.70
C HIS A 128 17.94 12.03 6.31
N LEU A 129 16.66 12.06 5.94
CA LEU A 129 16.19 12.67 4.68
C LEU A 129 16.53 14.17 4.63
N LYS A 130 16.42 14.90 5.75
CA LYS A 130 16.77 16.33 5.83
C LYS A 130 18.25 16.62 5.58
N GLN A 131 19.13 15.66 5.75
CA GLN A 131 20.57 15.80 5.47
C GLN A 131 20.88 15.65 3.96
N ARG A 132 19.90 15.27 3.14
CA ARG A 132 20.11 15.10 1.72
C ARG A 132 19.81 16.38 0.94
N PRO A 133 20.56 16.67 -0.14
CA PRO A 133 20.29 17.84 -1.00
C PRO A 133 18.94 17.75 -1.71
N GLU A 134 18.44 16.53 -1.92
CA GLU A 134 17.11 16.26 -2.44
C GLU A 134 16.64 14.89 -1.94
N ALA A 135 15.51 14.85 -1.24
CA ALA A 135 14.94 13.64 -0.67
C ALA A 135 13.41 13.61 -0.84
N ALA A 136 12.82 12.43 -0.66
CA ALA A 136 11.37 12.27 -0.68
C ALA A 136 10.88 11.23 0.34
N LEU A 137 9.75 11.54 0.98
CA LEU A 137 8.97 10.65 1.83
C LEU A 137 7.61 10.42 1.16
N ILE A 138 7.29 9.17 0.88
CA ILE A 138 6.13 8.75 0.11
C ILE A 138 5.25 7.86 0.98
N ASN A 139 4.07 8.35 1.35
CA ASN A 139 3.11 7.65 2.20
C ASN A 139 1.94 7.14 1.36
N THR A 140 1.67 5.84 1.43
CA THR A 140 0.57 5.21 0.69
C THR A 140 -0.72 5.25 1.51
N SER A 141 -1.59 6.20 1.16
CA SER A 141 -2.99 6.23 1.55
C SER A 141 -3.81 5.31 0.63
N SER A 142 -4.96 5.72 0.18
CA SER A 142 -5.86 5.02 -0.75
C SER A 142 -6.86 6.03 -1.31
N ILE A 143 -7.61 5.66 -2.33
CA ILE A 143 -8.88 6.33 -2.63
C ILE A 143 -9.83 6.24 -1.42
N PHE A 144 -9.73 5.18 -0.62
CA PHE A 144 -10.44 5.02 0.66
C PHE A 144 -9.91 5.92 1.79
N GLY A 145 -8.98 6.82 1.52
CA GLY A 145 -8.66 8.00 2.31
C GLY A 145 -9.39 9.28 1.82
N MET A 146 -10.36 9.14 0.89
CA MET A 146 -11.15 10.24 0.32
C MET A 146 -12.65 9.95 0.31
N ILE A 147 -13.02 8.69 0.07
CA ILE A 147 -14.39 8.19 0.09
C ILE A 147 -14.52 7.12 1.15
N ALA A 148 -15.74 6.83 1.59
CA ALA A 148 -16.05 5.76 2.53
C ALA A 148 -16.93 4.71 1.85
N LEU A 149 -16.74 3.45 2.21
CA LEU A 149 -17.59 2.32 1.89
C LEU A 149 -17.86 1.52 3.15
N GLU A 150 -18.97 0.83 3.19
CA GLU A 150 -19.32 -0.06 4.28
C GLU A 150 -18.29 -1.19 4.46
N ARG A 151 -18.28 -1.83 5.64
CA ARG A 151 -17.48 -3.01 6.02
C ARG A 151 -15.95 -2.80 6.11
N GLN A 152 -15.45 -1.59 5.95
CA GLN A 152 -14.02 -1.30 6.04
C GLN A 152 -13.71 -0.07 6.91
N SER A 153 -14.47 0.13 8.00
CA SER A 153 -14.37 1.31 8.85
C SER A 153 -12.94 1.57 9.34
N VAL A 154 -12.24 0.55 9.83
CA VAL A 154 -10.86 0.67 10.32
C VAL A 154 -9.89 1.04 9.20
N TYR A 155 -10.03 0.43 8.01
CA TYR A 155 -9.17 0.71 6.87
C TYR A 155 -9.33 2.15 6.39
N HIS A 156 -10.57 2.61 6.24
CA HIS A 156 -10.88 4.00 5.86
C HIS A 156 -10.33 4.97 6.90
N THR A 157 -10.60 4.73 8.19
CA THR A 157 -10.07 5.56 9.28
C THR A 157 -8.56 5.71 9.19
N ALA A 158 -7.82 4.60 9.04
CA ALA A 158 -6.37 4.63 8.91
C ALA A 158 -5.91 5.39 7.64
N LYS A 159 -6.56 5.18 6.49
CA LYS A 159 -6.16 5.82 5.22
C LYS A 159 -6.52 7.31 5.15
N PHE A 160 -7.64 7.73 5.76
CA PHE A 160 -7.93 9.15 5.96
C PHE A 160 -6.91 9.81 6.89
N ALA A 161 -6.53 9.13 7.99
CA ALA A 161 -5.52 9.62 8.92
C ALA A 161 -4.13 9.75 8.26
N VAL A 162 -3.71 8.76 7.45
CA VAL A 162 -2.45 8.86 6.67
C VAL A 162 -2.48 10.06 5.73
N ARG A 163 -3.60 10.30 5.05
CA ARG A 163 -3.76 11.48 4.20
C ARG A 163 -3.60 12.76 5.00
N GLY A 164 -4.37 12.93 6.09
CA GLY A 164 -4.31 14.13 6.94
C GLY A 164 -2.91 14.38 7.49
N PHE A 165 -2.26 13.34 8.03
CA PHE A 165 -0.87 13.38 8.49
C PHE A 165 0.09 13.83 7.39
N THR A 166 -0.01 13.21 6.20
CA THR A 166 0.91 13.49 5.10
C THR A 166 0.72 14.90 4.52
N GLU A 167 -0.53 15.36 4.38
CA GLU A 167 -0.83 16.72 3.90
C GLU A 167 -0.35 17.79 4.90
N CYS A 168 -0.46 17.53 6.21
CA CYS A 168 0.09 18.41 7.26
C CYS A 168 1.63 18.45 7.18
N LEU A 169 2.27 17.28 7.19
CA LEU A 169 3.73 17.17 7.11
C LEU A 169 4.29 17.82 5.84
N ALA A 170 3.57 17.74 4.71
CA ALA A 170 3.98 18.42 3.47
C ALA A 170 4.01 19.94 3.61
N LYS A 171 3.13 20.53 4.42
CA LYS A 171 3.14 21.98 4.71
C LYS A 171 4.29 22.35 5.63
N GLU A 172 4.56 21.53 6.67
CA GLU A 172 5.67 21.73 7.58
C GLU A 172 7.03 21.65 6.87
N MET A 173 7.14 20.75 5.87
CA MET A 173 8.37 20.54 5.10
C MET A 173 8.49 21.45 3.86
N LYS A 174 7.60 22.43 3.67
CA LYS A 174 7.56 23.29 2.48
C LYS A 174 8.92 23.96 2.12
N HIS A 175 9.70 24.30 3.13
CA HIS A 175 11.00 24.94 2.96
C HIS A 175 12.19 23.98 3.19
N SER A 176 11.93 22.68 3.23
CA SER A 176 12.92 21.62 3.37
C SER A 176 13.34 21.07 2.00
N THR A 177 14.46 20.37 1.97
CA THR A 177 14.92 19.57 0.82
C THR A 177 14.07 18.30 0.62
N VAL A 178 13.21 17.95 1.60
CA VAL A 178 12.39 16.73 1.60
C VAL A 178 11.04 16.99 0.96
N GLN A 179 10.77 16.30 -0.13
CA GLN A 179 9.44 16.29 -0.77
C GLN A 179 8.53 15.27 -0.07
N ILE A 180 7.33 15.67 0.29
CA ILE A 180 6.35 14.80 0.94
C ILE A 180 5.23 14.48 -0.06
N HIS A 181 4.95 13.20 -0.26
CA HIS A 181 3.97 12.72 -1.23
C HIS A 181 2.93 11.82 -0.54
N CYS A 182 1.65 12.09 -0.79
CA CYS A 182 0.55 11.22 -0.44
C CYS A 182 0.07 10.49 -1.70
N VAL A 183 0.14 9.16 -1.69
CA VAL A 183 -0.29 8.31 -2.81
C VAL A 183 -1.70 7.82 -2.54
N HIS A 184 -2.57 7.93 -3.54
CA HIS A 184 -3.95 7.47 -3.47
C HIS A 184 -4.21 6.47 -4.59
N PRO A 185 -3.90 5.17 -4.36
CA PRO A 185 -4.26 4.11 -5.30
C PRO A 185 -5.78 3.94 -5.37
N GLY A 186 -6.29 3.76 -6.58
CA GLY A 186 -7.61 3.23 -6.82
C GLY A 186 -7.60 1.71 -6.78
N HIS A 187 -8.31 1.06 -7.69
CA HIS A 187 -8.31 -0.39 -7.79
C HIS A 187 -7.03 -0.90 -8.47
N ILE A 188 -6.11 -1.38 -7.67
CA ILE A 188 -4.85 -1.98 -8.13
C ILE A 188 -4.92 -3.50 -7.90
N GLY A 189 -4.59 -4.29 -8.95
CA GLY A 189 -4.57 -5.74 -8.89
C GLY A 189 -3.38 -6.23 -8.05
N THR A 190 -3.54 -6.24 -6.72
CA THR A 190 -2.57 -6.73 -5.73
C THR A 190 -3.20 -7.82 -4.87
N ASN A 191 -2.38 -8.47 -4.05
CA ASN A 191 -2.82 -9.51 -3.12
C ASN A 191 -3.48 -8.95 -1.83
N ILE A 192 -3.78 -7.64 -1.76
CA ILE A 192 -4.34 -7.04 -0.54
C ILE A 192 -5.68 -7.66 -0.14
N VAL A 193 -6.52 -8.00 -1.11
CA VAL A 193 -7.80 -8.68 -0.87
C VAL A 193 -7.61 -10.16 -0.56
N THR A 194 -6.64 -10.82 -1.22
CA THR A 194 -6.28 -12.22 -0.93
C THR A 194 -5.78 -12.40 0.50
N ASN A 195 -5.03 -11.40 0.99
CA ASN A 195 -4.44 -11.39 2.34
C ASN A 195 -5.34 -10.70 3.38
N ALA A 196 -6.55 -10.27 2.99
CA ALA A 196 -7.50 -9.66 3.90
C ALA A 196 -7.98 -10.66 4.96
N ARG A 197 -8.13 -10.19 6.20
CA ARG A 197 -8.90 -10.92 7.20
C ARG A 197 -10.38 -10.67 6.93
N MET A 198 -11.18 -11.71 6.98
CA MET A 198 -12.62 -11.63 6.76
C MET A 198 -13.36 -12.16 7.96
N ASN A 199 -14.15 -11.30 8.59
CA ASN A 199 -15.12 -11.70 9.62
C ASN A 199 -16.48 -11.75 8.92
N LYS A 200 -16.86 -12.95 8.44
CA LYS A 200 -18.18 -13.19 7.85
C LYS A 200 -19.13 -13.67 8.94
N SER A 201 -20.11 -12.86 9.28
CA SER A 201 -21.43 -13.36 9.60
C SER A 201 -22.09 -13.75 8.26
N GLU A 202 -22.69 -14.92 8.15
CA GLU A 202 -23.19 -15.52 6.89
C GLU A 202 -24.21 -14.66 6.11
N GLU A 203 -24.68 -13.54 6.64
CA GLU A 203 -25.80 -12.75 6.08
C GLU A 203 -25.40 -11.43 5.41
N SER A 204 -24.14 -11.00 5.37
CA SER A 204 -23.84 -9.63 4.93
C SER A 204 -22.74 -9.50 3.87
N ALA A 205 -23.08 -9.80 2.61
CA ALA A 205 -22.32 -9.24 1.49
C ALA A 205 -22.51 -7.72 1.44
N SER A 206 -21.43 -6.95 1.19
CA SER A 206 -21.52 -5.50 1.05
C SER A 206 -22.38 -5.10 -0.15
N SER A 207 -22.95 -3.89 -0.15
CA SER A 207 -23.70 -3.38 -1.30
C SER A 207 -22.86 -3.37 -2.56
N MET A 208 -21.55 -3.14 -2.43
CA MET A 208 -20.59 -3.20 -3.53
C MET A 208 -20.36 -4.63 -4.00
N GLU A 209 -20.21 -5.61 -3.09
CA GLU A 209 -20.08 -7.03 -3.41
C GLU A 209 -21.33 -7.55 -4.09
N ARG A 210 -22.52 -7.21 -3.60
CA ARG A 210 -23.81 -7.54 -4.24
C ARG A 210 -23.93 -6.91 -5.62
N LEU A 211 -23.53 -5.66 -5.78
CA LEU A 211 -23.56 -4.96 -7.06
C LEU A 211 -22.56 -5.57 -8.04
N VAL A 212 -21.34 -5.80 -7.61
CA VAL A 212 -20.27 -6.42 -8.42
C VAL A 212 -20.62 -7.87 -8.73
N GLY A 213 -21.06 -8.65 -7.75
CA GLY A 213 -21.49 -10.03 -7.91
C GLY A 213 -22.66 -10.15 -8.88
N LYS A 214 -23.70 -9.31 -8.71
CA LYS A 214 -24.89 -9.30 -9.54
C LYS A 214 -24.62 -8.84 -10.99
N VAL A 215 -23.78 -7.84 -11.19
CA VAL A 215 -23.42 -7.31 -12.52
C VAL A 215 -22.42 -8.19 -13.25
N MET A 216 -21.56 -8.91 -12.51
CA MET A 216 -20.45 -9.69 -13.06
C MET A 216 -20.67 -11.20 -12.99
N GLY A 217 -21.78 -11.67 -12.39
CA GLY A 217 -22.05 -13.10 -12.22
C GLY A 217 -21.03 -13.82 -11.33
N LEU A 218 -20.43 -13.10 -10.38
CA LEU A 218 -19.44 -13.65 -9.44
C LEU A 218 -20.18 -14.33 -8.28
N GLY A 219 -19.68 -15.49 -7.86
CA GLY A 219 -20.14 -16.12 -6.63
C GLY A 219 -19.67 -15.37 -5.37
N ASP A 220 -20.26 -15.74 -4.22
CA ASP A 220 -20.00 -15.08 -2.93
C ASP A 220 -18.67 -15.51 -2.25
N SER A 221 -17.75 -16.15 -2.99
CA SER A 221 -16.50 -16.65 -2.39
C SER A 221 -15.40 -15.57 -2.37
N GLN A 222 -14.66 -15.52 -1.26
CA GLN A 222 -13.50 -14.63 -1.12
C GLN A 222 -12.48 -14.83 -2.26
N GLU A 223 -12.31 -16.08 -2.70
CA GLU A 223 -11.35 -16.41 -3.76
C GLU A 223 -11.75 -15.80 -5.10
N GLU A 224 -13.04 -15.84 -5.44
CA GLU A 224 -13.56 -15.24 -6.67
C GLU A 224 -13.46 -13.71 -6.63
N LEU A 225 -13.79 -13.10 -5.49
CA LEU A 225 -13.64 -11.66 -5.30
C LEU A 225 -12.16 -11.24 -5.39
N ALA A 226 -11.27 -11.95 -4.72
CA ALA A 226 -9.83 -11.70 -4.76
C ALA A 226 -9.26 -11.89 -6.18
N LYS A 227 -9.72 -12.93 -6.90
CA LYS A 227 -9.37 -13.16 -8.31
C LYS A 227 -9.87 -12.02 -9.19
N PHE A 228 -11.15 -11.63 -9.04
CA PHE A 228 -11.73 -10.51 -9.77
C PHE A 228 -10.95 -9.21 -9.52
N PHE A 229 -10.63 -8.91 -8.25
CA PHE A 229 -9.86 -7.73 -7.89
C PHE A 229 -8.49 -7.72 -8.56
N ARG A 230 -7.79 -8.85 -8.53
CA ARG A 230 -6.47 -9.01 -9.12
C ARG A 230 -6.48 -8.87 -10.65
N GLU A 231 -7.43 -9.54 -11.33
CA GLU A 231 -7.49 -9.58 -12.79
C GLU A 231 -8.07 -8.30 -13.41
N ASN A 232 -8.92 -7.57 -12.65
CA ASN A 232 -9.60 -6.38 -13.14
C ASN A 232 -9.02 -5.06 -12.63
N GLY A 233 -8.07 -5.09 -11.70
CA GLY A 233 -7.33 -3.91 -11.25
C GLY A 233 -6.27 -3.44 -12.25
N MET A 234 -5.79 -2.21 -12.05
CA MET A 234 -4.58 -1.74 -12.73
C MET A 234 -3.40 -2.62 -12.30
N HIS A 235 -2.55 -3.04 -13.24
CA HIS A 235 -1.38 -3.82 -12.91
C HIS A 235 -0.42 -3.03 -12.00
N ALA A 236 0.12 -3.69 -10.95
CA ALA A 236 0.94 -3.04 -9.93
C ALA A 236 2.19 -2.34 -10.49
N SER A 237 2.80 -2.85 -11.57
CA SER A 237 3.93 -2.19 -12.24
C SER A 237 3.54 -0.82 -12.82
N ARG A 238 2.35 -0.70 -13.41
CA ARG A 238 1.87 0.58 -13.93
C ARG A 238 1.48 1.55 -12.81
N ALA A 239 0.93 1.03 -11.74
CA ALA A 239 0.67 1.83 -10.54
C ALA A 239 1.98 2.42 -9.99
N SER A 240 3.01 1.59 -9.86
CA SER A 240 4.34 2.01 -9.41
C SER A 240 5.00 3.03 -10.34
N GLU A 241 4.85 2.88 -11.65
CA GLU A 241 5.32 3.87 -12.63
C GLU A 241 4.62 5.24 -12.44
N VAL A 242 3.30 5.24 -12.23
CA VAL A 242 2.54 6.48 -11.95
C VAL A 242 3.02 7.14 -10.65
N ILE A 243 3.31 6.35 -9.61
CA ILE A 243 3.87 6.84 -8.34
C ILE A 243 5.22 7.52 -8.59
N LEU A 244 6.17 6.83 -9.23
CA LEU A 244 7.50 7.37 -9.51
C LEU A 244 7.45 8.62 -10.40
N ASN A 245 6.55 8.65 -11.37
CA ASN A 245 6.32 9.84 -12.20
C ASN A 245 5.73 11.00 -11.38
N GLY A 246 4.88 10.71 -10.38
CA GLY A 246 4.39 11.69 -9.41
C GLY A 246 5.52 12.28 -8.57
N VAL A 247 6.44 11.44 -8.08
CA VAL A 247 7.64 11.86 -7.32
C VAL A 247 8.54 12.73 -8.21
N ARG A 248 8.85 12.30 -9.46
CA ARG A 248 9.63 13.12 -10.41
C ARG A 248 9.04 14.48 -10.65
N LYS A 249 7.70 14.59 -10.71
CA LYS A 249 6.94 15.84 -10.92
C LYS A 249 6.67 16.62 -9.64
N LYS A 250 7.22 16.18 -8.50
CA LYS A 250 7.05 16.79 -7.16
C LYS A 250 5.57 16.99 -6.76
N ARG A 251 4.70 16.06 -7.13
CA ARG A 251 3.27 16.15 -6.80
C ARG A 251 3.05 15.76 -5.34
N SER A 252 2.52 16.65 -4.52
CA SER A 252 2.18 16.34 -3.11
C SER A 252 1.09 15.27 -3.00
N ARG A 253 0.14 15.24 -3.98
CA ARG A 253 -0.93 14.24 -4.07
C ARG A 253 -0.79 13.47 -5.39
N ILE A 254 -0.66 12.15 -5.30
CA ILE A 254 -0.47 11.25 -6.44
C ILE A 254 -1.66 10.31 -6.54
N MET A 255 -2.58 10.63 -7.47
CA MET A 255 -3.73 9.78 -7.78
C MET A 255 -3.31 8.68 -8.74
N VAL A 256 -3.52 7.42 -8.37
CA VAL A 256 -3.14 6.25 -9.18
C VAL A 256 -4.39 5.55 -9.68
N GLY A 257 -4.62 5.66 -10.98
CA GLY A 257 -5.81 5.16 -11.67
C GLY A 257 -6.78 6.26 -12.06
N THR A 258 -7.56 5.97 -13.11
CA THR A 258 -8.62 6.87 -13.58
C THR A 258 -9.81 6.85 -12.61
N ASP A 259 -10.07 5.68 -12.05
CA ASP A 259 -11.07 5.45 -11.00
C ASP A 259 -10.82 6.35 -9.78
N ALA A 260 -9.57 6.37 -9.26
CA ALA A 260 -9.21 7.23 -8.15
C ALA A 260 -9.47 8.71 -8.44
N LYS A 261 -9.16 9.17 -9.65
CA LYS A 261 -9.39 10.57 -10.06
C LYS A 261 -10.88 10.92 -10.15
N LEU A 262 -11.69 10.01 -10.71
CA LEU A 262 -13.12 10.24 -10.88
C LEU A 262 -13.84 10.18 -9.53
N MET A 263 -13.47 9.26 -8.64
CA MET A 263 -14.02 9.18 -7.30
C MET A 263 -13.65 10.42 -6.45
N ASP A 264 -12.39 10.91 -6.53
CA ASP A 264 -12.00 12.17 -5.88
C ASP A 264 -12.83 13.35 -6.41
N LEU A 265 -13.09 13.40 -7.70
CA LEU A 265 -13.92 14.44 -8.30
C LEU A 265 -15.39 14.33 -7.85
N ALA A 266 -15.96 13.12 -7.88
CA ALA A 266 -17.32 12.87 -7.42
C ALA A 266 -17.52 13.30 -5.96
N GLN A 267 -16.60 12.88 -5.07
CA GLN A 267 -16.64 13.25 -3.66
C GLN A 267 -16.55 14.78 -3.45
N ARG A 268 -15.80 15.50 -4.27
CA ARG A 268 -15.72 16.98 -4.19
C ARG A 268 -16.97 17.69 -4.64
N LEU A 269 -17.63 17.15 -5.68
CA LEU A 269 -18.84 17.74 -6.25
C LEU A 269 -20.10 17.36 -5.44
N THR A 270 -20.15 16.13 -4.92
CA THR A 270 -21.30 15.59 -4.19
C THR A 270 -20.86 14.88 -2.90
N PRO A 271 -20.38 15.61 -1.87
CA PRO A 271 -19.71 15.02 -0.70
C PRO A 271 -20.55 13.98 0.07
N MET A 272 -21.90 14.14 0.06
CA MET A 272 -22.83 13.26 0.78
C MET A 272 -23.52 12.23 -0.13
N HIS A 273 -23.34 12.33 -1.45
CA HIS A 273 -24.08 11.51 -2.42
C HIS A 273 -23.19 10.93 -3.53
N TYR A 274 -21.86 10.93 -3.36
CA TYR A 274 -20.93 10.41 -4.37
C TYR A 274 -21.17 8.93 -4.69
N GLU A 275 -21.74 8.16 -3.78
CA GLU A 275 -22.08 6.75 -3.97
C GLU A 275 -23.09 6.55 -5.11
N THR A 276 -24.01 7.49 -5.29
CA THR A 276 -25.02 7.42 -6.39
C THR A 276 -24.37 7.51 -7.77
N LEU A 277 -23.14 8.03 -7.86
CA LEU A 277 -22.37 8.14 -9.08
C LEU A 277 -21.50 6.90 -9.39
N PHE A 278 -21.34 5.98 -8.43
CA PHE A 278 -20.49 4.78 -8.60
C PHE A 278 -20.92 3.90 -9.80
N PRO A 279 -22.22 3.61 -10.04
CA PRO A 279 -22.62 2.82 -11.20
C PRO A 279 -22.20 3.43 -12.53
N LEU A 280 -22.15 4.78 -12.62
CA LEU A 280 -21.72 5.48 -13.83
C LEU A 280 -20.22 5.31 -14.12
N PHE A 281 -19.40 5.04 -13.10
CA PHE A 281 -17.97 4.96 -13.22
C PHE A 281 -17.43 3.53 -13.20
N THR A 282 -18.14 2.57 -12.60
CA THR A 282 -17.63 1.20 -12.44
C THR A 282 -17.59 0.43 -13.75
N LEU A 283 -18.61 0.50 -14.57
CA LEU A 283 -18.72 -0.27 -15.82
C LEU A 283 -17.74 0.21 -16.92
N PRO A 284 -17.63 1.52 -17.24
CA PRO A 284 -16.66 2.01 -18.21
C PRO A 284 -15.21 1.92 -17.72
N LEU A 285 -14.97 2.02 -16.41
CA LEU A 285 -13.63 2.04 -15.84
C LEU A 285 -12.93 0.68 -15.88
N THR A 286 -13.67 -0.43 -15.82
CA THR A 286 -13.08 -1.76 -16.00
C THR A 286 -12.46 -1.94 -17.39
N LEU A 287 -13.00 -1.27 -18.41
CA LEU A 287 -12.48 -1.28 -19.78
C LEU A 287 -11.26 -0.36 -19.96
N LEU A 288 -11.17 0.72 -19.18
CA LEU A 288 -10.10 1.72 -19.29
C LEU A 288 -8.88 1.43 -18.41
N ARG A 289 -8.92 0.39 -17.57
CA ARG A 289 -7.80 0.03 -16.70
C ARG A 289 -6.67 -0.63 -17.48
N ASN A 290 -5.45 -0.16 -17.23
CA ASN A 290 -4.23 -0.77 -17.77
C ASN A 290 -3.90 -2.07 -17.02
N LYS A 291 -4.58 -3.17 -17.36
CA LYS A 291 -4.44 -4.49 -16.73
C LYS A 291 -3.11 -5.19 -17.09
N LYS A 292 -2.48 -4.81 -18.21
CA LYS A 292 -1.24 -5.44 -18.67
C LYS A 292 -0.02 -4.88 -17.93
N PRO A 293 0.97 -5.71 -17.59
CA PRO A 293 2.24 -5.23 -17.03
C PRO A 293 2.94 -4.26 -17.98
N LEU A 294 3.88 -3.49 -17.45
CA LEU A 294 4.83 -2.75 -18.27
C LEU A 294 5.68 -3.75 -19.07
N LYS A 295 6.09 -3.35 -20.29
CA LYS A 295 6.94 -4.18 -21.13
C LYS A 295 8.25 -4.48 -20.41
N GLY A 296 8.64 -5.76 -20.37
CA GLY A 296 9.85 -6.21 -19.70
C GLY A 296 9.75 -6.39 -18.18
N MET A 297 8.56 -6.23 -17.59
CA MET A 297 8.34 -6.54 -16.17
C MET A 297 8.00 -8.01 -15.97
N PRO A 298 8.55 -8.66 -14.93
CA PRO A 298 8.17 -10.02 -14.58
C PRO A 298 6.68 -10.07 -14.21
N ALA A 299 6.03 -11.21 -14.48
CA ALA A 299 4.68 -11.46 -14.02
C ALA A 299 4.68 -11.50 -12.48
N GLU A 300 3.58 -11.05 -11.86
CA GLU A 300 3.41 -11.21 -10.41
C GLU A 300 3.31 -12.70 -10.09
N ILE A 301 4.22 -13.19 -9.25
CA ILE A 301 4.17 -14.58 -8.78
C ILE A 301 2.96 -14.69 -7.85
N ALA A 302 2.03 -15.57 -8.19
CA ALA A 302 0.92 -15.90 -7.30
C ALA A 302 1.52 -16.53 -6.03
N THR A 303 1.55 -15.78 -4.93
CA THR A 303 1.97 -16.33 -3.64
C THR A 303 0.94 -17.37 -3.20
N PRO A 304 1.34 -18.61 -2.86
CA PRO A 304 0.45 -19.54 -2.21
C PRO A 304 -0.08 -18.88 -0.94
N THR A 305 -1.36 -18.98 -0.70
CA THR A 305 -2.02 -18.58 0.55
C THR A 305 -1.34 -19.30 1.71
N SER A 306 -0.38 -18.63 2.38
CA SER A 306 0.07 -19.08 3.68
C SER A 306 -1.10 -18.87 4.64
N ALA A 307 -1.66 -19.96 5.15
CA ALA A 307 -2.66 -19.92 6.19
C ALA A 307 -2.21 -18.96 7.29
N SER A 308 -3.04 -17.99 7.62
CA SER A 308 -2.84 -17.10 8.76
C SER A 308 -2.51 -17.96 10.00
N PRO A 309 -1.54 -17.56 10.83
CA PRO A 309 -1.32 -18.26 12.09
C PRO A 309 -2.65 -18.24 12.86
N LYS A 310 -3.20 -19.42 13.13
CA LYS A 310 -4.36 -19.56 14.01
C LYS A 310 -4.00 -18.90 15.33
N ALA A 311 -4.83 -17.99 15.82
CA ALA A 311 -4.71 -17.45 17.15
C ALA A 311 -4.69 -18.63 18.14
N ASP A 312 -3.59 -18.78 18.87
CA ASP A 312 -3.48 -19.72 19.98
C ASP A 312 -4.48 -19.30 21.06
N THR A 313 -5.60 -20.00 21.08
CA THR A 313 -6.54 -19.96 22.21
C THR A 313 -5.95 -20.80 23.34
N ASN A 314 -4.95 -20.28 24.05
CA ASN A 314 -4.53 -20.84 25.30
C ASN A 314 -5.59 -20.50 26.38
N LYS A 315 -6.48 -21.46 26.63
CA LYS A 315 -7.31 -21.49 27.80
C LYS A 315 -6.40 -21.57 29.04
N THR A 316 -6.29 -20.47 29.75
CA THR A 316 -5.92 -20.52 31.17
C THR A 316 -7.09 -21.13 31.92
N GLN A 317 -6.96 -22.43 32.28
CA GLN A 317 -7.78 -23.03 33.33
C GLN A 317 -7.33 -22.41 34.67
N GLU A 318 -8.19 -21.64 35.26
CA GLU A 318 -8.15 -21.34 36.67
C GLU A 318 -8.51 -22.64 37.41
N THR A 319 -7.61 -23.10 38.24
CA THR A 319 -7.89 -24.06 39.30
C THR A 319 -7.80 -23.37 40.64
N ALA A 320 -8.94 -23.36 41.36
CA ALA A 320 -9.17 -23.22 42.81
C ALA A 320 -8.61 -21.98 43.50
#